data_3c9924ac44ceba7ac7203943468561f6
#
_entry.id   3c9924ac44ceba7ac7203943468561f6
#
_cell.length_a   1.000
_cell.length_b   1.000
_cell.length_c   1.000
_cell.angle_alpha   90.00
_cell.angle_beta   90.00
_cell.angle_gamma   90.00
#
_symmetry.space_group_name_H-M   'P 1'
#
loop_
_entity.id
_entity.type
_entity.pdbx_description
1 polymer ?
#
loop_
_entity_poly.entity_id
_entity_poly.type
_entity_poly.pdbx_seq_one_letter_code
_entity_poly.pdbx_strand_id
1 'polypeptide(L)'
;MKSKLILLVAAIALPIQCPSAFAQSCDDDGEYLGRLSANPFLTDSTANKFGSFGNPYASDSIENPYGQYGSPYSATSVSNPYGTDAPKIIAADGQYLGRLSASPYDPDSVSNPYGRYGSPYSPTSINNPYSQYGSPYSPISPNNPYATKPPILCADDE
;
A
#
# COMPACT_ATOMS: atom_id res chain seq x y z
N MET A 1 -45.76 43.92 34.74
CA MET A 1 -44.33 43.71 34.35
C MET A 1 -44.27 42.51 33.42
N LYS A 2 -44.05 42.71 32.14
CA LYS A 2 -44.00 41.58 31.16
C LYS A 2 -42.54 41.28 30.89
N SER A 3 -42.05 40.16 31.47
CA SER A 3 -40.73 39.61 31.15
C SER A 3 -40.71 39.06 29.73
N LYS A 4 -39.94 39.66 28.84
CA LYS A 4 -39.62 39.08 27.53
C LYS A 4 -38.54 38.06 27.68
N LEU A 5 -38.85 36.79 27.54
CA LEU A 5 -37.91 35.68 27.41
C LEU A 5 -37.27 35.75 26.02
N ILE A 6 -36.02 36.15 25.96
CA ILE A 6 -35.23 36.12 24.73
C ILE A 6 -34.69 34.67 24.57
N LEU A 7 -35.26 33.94 23.62
CA LEU A 7 -34.76 32.63 23.22
C LEU A 7 -33.50 32.85 22.37
N LEU A 8 -32.32 32.57 22.95
CA LEU A 8 -31.05 32.53 22.23
C LEU A 8 -30.98 31.23 21.46
N VAL A 9 -31.25 31.26 20.17
CA VAL A 9 -31.02 30.11 19.28
C VAL A 9 -29.52 30.07 18.99
N ALA A 10 -28.79 29.21 19.68
CA ALA A 10 -27.43 28.89 19.35
C ALA A 10 -27.42 28.04 18.05
N ALA A 11 -27.00 28.65 16.94
CA ALA A 11 -26.74 27.95 15.72
C ALA A 11 -25.49 27.07 15.92
N ILE A 12 -25.70 25.76 16.10
CA ILE A 12 -24.63 24.77 16.10
C ILE A 12 -24.19 24.63 14.65
N ALA A 13 -23.10 25.28 14.28
CA ALA A 13 -22.43 25.02 13.03
C ALA A 13 -21.77 23.63 13.12
N LEU A 14 -22.42 22.64 12.52
CA LEU A 14 -21.80 21.33 12.30
C LEU A 14 -20.62 21.54 11.35
N PRO A 15 -19.42 21.04 11.67
CA PRO A 15 -18.32 21.08 10.73
C PRO A 15 -18.73 20.27 9.50
N ILE A 16 -18.69 20.92 8.33
CA ILE A 16 -18.79 20.24 7.04
C ILE A 16 -17.53 19.36 6.99
N GLN A 17 -17.67 18.09 7.37
CA GLN A 17 -16.68 17.09 7.06
C GLN A 17 -16.72 16.92 5.55
N CYS A 18 -15.73 17.52 4.84
CA CYS A 18 -15.39 17.06 3.53
C CYS A 18 -15.19 15.54 3.62
N PRO A 19 -15.86 14.71 2.78
CA PRO A 19 -15.47 13.32 2.68
C PRO A 19 -14.01 13.36 2.25
N SER A 20 -13.11 13.05 3.18
CA SER A 20 -11.73 12.75 2.85
C SER A 20 -11.83 11.66 1.78
N ALA A 21 -11.41 11.99 0.55
CA ALA A 21 -11.15 11.00 -0.46
C ALA A 21 -10.43 9.87 0.28
N PHE A 22 -10.95 8.64 0.21
CA PHE A 22 -10.42 7.50 0.93
C PHE A 22 -8.91 7.50 0.74
N ALA A 23 -8.19 8.09 1.68
CA ALA A 23 -6.77 7.92 1.78
C ALA A 23 -6.62 6.43 2.08
N GLN A 24 -6.11 5.69 1.11
CA GLN A 24 -5.75 4.32 1.28
C GLN A 24 -4.75 4.33 2.44
N SER A 25 -5.15 3.83 3.58
CA SER A 25 -4.34 3.78 4.80
C SER A 25 -4.12 2.33 5.16
N CYS A 26 -2.99 2.06 5.78
CA CYS A 26 -2.78 0.81 6.47
C CYS A 26 -3.79 0.69 7.63
N ASP A 27 -4.12 -0.54 8.04
CA ASP A 27 -4.90 -0.78 9.25
C ASP A 27 -4.25 -0.08 10.45
N ASP A 28 -5.00 0.13 11.53
CA ASP A 28 -4.66 1.01 12.66
C ASP A 28 -3.26 0.82 13.26
N ASP A 29 -2.64 -0.35 13.04
CA ASP A 29 -1.32 -0.74 13.57
C ASP A 29 -0.26 -0.96 12.47
N GLY A 30 -0.49 -0.54 11.22
CA GLY A 30 0.42 -0.78 10.11
C GLY A 30 1.20 0.44 9.66
N GLU A 31 2.54 0.31 9.50
CA GLU A 31 3.37 1.38 8.93
C GLU A 31 3.19 1.46 7.41
N TYR A 32 2.92 2.68 6.91
CA TYR A 32 2.78 2.94 5.48
C TYR A 32 4.16 3.03 4.81
N LEU A 33 4.39 2.17 3.81
CA LEU A 33 5.65 2.08 3.06
C LEU A 33 5.52 2.54 1.59
N GLY A 34 4.56 3.41 1.32
CA GLY A 34 4.37 3.98 -0.01
C GLY A 34 3.43 3.15 -0.90
N ARG A 35 3.33 3.59 -2.15
CA ARG A 35 2.54 2.92 -3.19
C ARG A 35 3.41 2.00 -4.01
N LEU A 36 2.98 0.76 -4.14
CA LEU A 36 3.55 -0.18 -5.10
C LEU A 36 3.10 0.23 -6.51
N SER A 37 3.94 0.97 -7.21
CA SER A 37 3.60 1.56 -8.51
C SER A 37 4.80 1.60 -9.44
N ALA A 38 4.55 1.33 -10.71
CA ALA A 38 5.54 1.50 -11.78
C ALA A 38 5.78 2.97 -12.18
N ASN A 39 5.03 3.92 -11.60
CA ASN A 39 5.17 5.35 -11.91
C ASN A 39 6.33 5.98 -11.09
N PRO A 40 7.43 6.41 -11.73
CA PRO A 40 8.57 7.02 -11.05
C PRO A 40 8.34 8.49 -10.65
N PHE A 41 7.22 9.10 -11.05
CA PHE A 41 6.93 10.51 -10.80
C PHE A 41 5.97 10.74 -9.62
N LEU A 42 5.33 9.69 -9.12
CA LEU A 42 4.53 9.80 -7.90
C LEU A 42 5.48 9.97 -6.70
N THR A 43 5.14 10.91 -5.82
CA THR A 43 5.97 11.27 -4.66
C THR A 43 6.15 10.12 -3.67
N ASP A 44 5.14 9.28 -3.53
CA ASP A 44 5.09 8.13 -2.62
C ASP A 44 5.21 6.77 -3.32
N SER A 45 5.63 6.76 -4.59
CA SER A 45 5.87 5.52 -5.34
C SER A 45 7.16 4.83 -4.93
N THR A 46 7.12 3.52 -4.82
CA THR A 46 8.33 2.68 -4.66
C THR A 46 9.26 2.71 -5.87
N ALA A 47 8.79 3.11 -7.05
CA ALA A 47 9.62 3.31 -8.24
C ALA A 47 10.29 4.70 -8.29
N ASN A 48 9.91 5.63 -7.40
CA ASN A 48 10.50 6.97 -7.36
C ASN A 48 11.79 6.99 -6.56
N LYS A 49 12.93 7.00 -7.25
CA LYS A 49 14.27 6.99 -6.61
C LYS A 49 14.63 8.27 -5.86
N PHE A 50 13.83 9.32 -5.98
CA PHE A 50 13.99 10.59 -5.25
C PHE A 50 12.98 10.73 -4.10
N GLY A 51 12.01 9.84 -4.04
CA GLY A 51 11.00 9.80 -2.97
C GLY A 51 11.45 8.98 -1.76
N SER A 52 10.76 9.13 -0.64
CA SER A 52 11.11 8.44 0.62
C SER A 52 11.03 6.91 0.51
N PHE A 53 10.12 6.38 -0.30
CA PHE A 53 9.84 4.94 -0.38
C PHE A 53 10.55 4.20 -1.53
N GLY A 54 11.15 4.93 -2.48
CA GLY A 54 11.89 4.35 -3.60
C GLY A 54 13.37 4.72 -3.62
N ASN A 55 13.82 5.57 -2.69
CA ASN A 55 15.21 5.99 -2.61
C ASN A 55 16.07 4.89 -1.97
N PRO A 56 17.17 4.43 -2.64
CA PRO A 56 18.03 3.38 -2.10
C PRO A 56 18.81 3.76 -0.83
N TYR A 57 18.70 5.00 -0.36
CA TYR A 57 19.34 5.50 0.87
C TYR A 57 18.34 5.87 1.97
N ALA A 58 17.06 5.87 1.69
CA ALA A 58 16.04 6.19 2.71
C ALA A 58 15.78 4.99 3.65
N SER A 59 15.54 5.25 4.94
CA SER A 59 15.28 4.22 5.95
C SER A 59 14.07 3.34 5.63
N ASP A 60 13.00 3.98 5.16
CA ASP A 60 11.69 3.34 4.97
C ASP A 60 11.51 2.77 3.55
N SER A 61 12.57 2.84 2.75
CA SER A 61 12.55 2.37 1.37
C SER A 61 12.79 0.86 1.26
N ILE A 62 11.94 0.21 0.47
CA ILE A 62 12.12 -1.19 0.08
C ILE A 62 13.33 -1.40 -0.86
N GLU A 63 13.84 -0.32 -1.47
CA GLU A 63 15.00 -0.33 -2.36
C GLU A 63 16.34 -0.12 -1.62
N ASN A 64 16.29 0.15 -0.30
CA ASN A 64 17.51 0.33 0.50
C ASN A 64 18.06 -1.01 0.97
N PRO A 65 19.21 -1.49 0.42
CA PRO A 65 19.78 -2.79 0.78
C PRO A 65 20.33 -2.87 2.21
N TYR A 66 20.43 -1.73 2.90
CA TYR A 66 20.87 -1.61 4.29
C TYR A 66 19.71 -1.27 5.24
N GLY A 67 18.52 -1.00 4.69
CA GLY A 67 17.33 -0.65 5.45
C GLY A 67 16.56 -1.89 5.93
N GLN A 68 15.65 -1.68 6.86
CA GLN A 68 14.80 -2.73 7.43
C GLN A 68 13.99 -3.47 6.37
N TYR A 69 13.44 -2.74 5.39
CA TYR A 69 12.51 -3.29 4.39
C TYR A 69 13.17 -3.74 3.08
N GLY A 70 14.42 -3.37 2.84
CA GLY A 70 15.15 -3.72 1.61
C GLY A 70 16.33 -4.67 1.81
N SER A 71 16.77 -4.88 3.06
CA SER A 71 17.93 -5.73 3.36
C SER A 71 17.65 -7.22 3.12
N PRO A 72 18.56 -7.97 2.46
CA PRO A 72 18.38 -9.40 2.27
C PRO A 72 18.46 -10.24 3.57
N TYR A 73 18.74 -9.59 4.70
CA TYR A 73 18.91 -10.25 6.01
C TYR A 73 17.81 -9.90 7.02
N SER A 74 17.00 -8.91 6.76
CA SER A 74 15.90 -8.51 7.66
C SER A 74 14.68 -9.42 7.50
N ALA A 75 14.02 -9.76 8.61
CA ALA A 75 12.80 -10.56 8.61
C ALA A 75 11.62 -9.85 7.92
N THR A 76 11.60 -8.50 7.99
CA THR A 76 10.53 -7.65 7.42
C THR A 76 10.81 -7.19 5.99
N SER A 77 11.90 -7.68 5.39
CA SER A 77 12.35 -7.20 4.08
C SER A 77 11.65 -7.90 2.92
N VAL A 78 11.39 -7.11 1.88
CA VAL A 78 10.92 -7.62 0.57
C VAL A 78 11.96 -8.47 -0.16
N SER A 79 13.25 -8.27 0.15
CA SER A 79 14.39 -8.92 -0.53
C SER A 79 14.88 -10.19 0.16
N ASN A 80 14.39 -10.50 1.37
CA ASN A 80 14.78 -11.69 2.10
C ASN A 80 13.86 -12.88 1.77
N PRO A 81 14.36 -13.96 1.11
CA PRO A 81 13.53 -15.12 0.78
C PRO A 81 13.13 -15.96 2.01
N TYR A 82 13.75 -15.71 3.17
CA TYR A 82 13.45 -16.34 4.45
C TYR A 82 12.77 -15.40 5.44
N GLY A 83 12.45 -14.18 5.00
CA GLY A 83 11.71 -13.21 5.82
C GLY A 83 10.28 -13.70 6.09
N THR A 84 9.81 -13.48 7.32
CA THR A 84 8.48 -13.93 7.78
C THR A 84 7.44 -12.81 7.73
N ASP A 85 7.88 -11.55 7.82
CA ASP A 85 7.02 -10.38 8.06
C ASP A 85 7.16 -9.33 6.94
N ALA A 86 7.35 -9.79 5.70
CA ALA A 86 7.40 -8.92 4.53
C ALA A 86 6.11 -8.08 4.40
N PRO A 87 6.20 -6.83 3.88
CA PRO A 87 5.07 -5.92 3.80
C PRO A 87 3.87 -6.49 3.05
N LYS A 88 2.68 -6.19 3.54
CA LYS A 88 1.40 -6.52 2.91
C LYS A 88 1.10 -5.59 1.75
N ILE A 89 0.47 -6.12 0.71
CA ILE A 89 -0.02 -5.36 -0.43
C ILE A 89 -1.54 -5.24 -0.29
N ILE A 90 -2.03 -4.00 -0.22
CA ILE A 90 -3.46 -3.70 -0.13
C ILE A 90 -3.88 -2.90 -1.35
N ALA A 91 -4.85 -3.42 -2.10
CA ALA A 91 -5.41 -2.74 -3.27
C ALA A 91 -6.29 -1.55 -2.87
N ALA A 92 -6.58 -0.67 -3.83
CA ALA A 92 -7.40 0.53 -3.61
C ALA A 92 -8.85 0.22 -3.18
N ASP A 93 -9.35 -0.97 -3.48
CA ASP A 93 -10.66 -1.49 -3.07
C ASP A 93 -10.62 -2.20 -1.70
N GLY A 94 -9.47 -2.19 -1.00
CA GLY A 94 -9.26 -2.84 0.28
C GLY A 94 -8.92 -4.34 0.19
N GLN A 95 -8.80 -4.88 -1.03
CA GLN A 95 -8.45 -6.30 -1.22
C GLN A 95 -7.00 -6.56 -0.84
N TYR A 96 -6.77 -7.55 0.03
CA TYR A 96 -5.45 -8.08 0.31
C TYR A 96 -4.90 -8.85 -0.91
N LEU A 97 -3.70 -8.49 -1.35
CA LEU A 97 -3.04 -9.04 -2.54
C LEU A 97 -1.77 -9.85 -2.22
N GLY A 98 -1.61 -10.26 -0.98
CA GLY A 98 -0.46 -11.00 -0.51
C GLY A 98 0.64 -10.13 0.07
N ARG A 99 1.80 -10.71 0.29
CA ARG A 99 3.00 -10.04 0.81
C ARG A 99 4.01 -9.80 -0.30
N LEU A 100 4.62 -8.64 -0.29
CA LEU A 100 5.75 -8.34 -1.17
C LEU A 100 7.01 -9.01 -0.62
N SER A 101 7.14 -10.31 -0.83
CA SER A 101 8.19 -11.17 -0.31
C SER A 101 8.96 -11.84 -1.44
N ALA A 102 10.27 -12.04 -1.25
CA ALA A 102 11.10 -12.80 -2.17
C ALA A 102 10.97 -14.33 -1.98
N SER A 103 10.19 -14.81 -1.00
CA SER A 103 10.03 -16.25 -0.74
C SER A 103 9.23 -16.94 -1.85
N PRO A 104 9.77 -17.96 -2.52
CA PRO A 104 9.03 -18.73 -3.51
C PRO A 104 8.13 -19.83 -2.91
N TYR A 105 8.18 -20.02 -1.59
CA TYR A 105 7.48 -21.11 -0.89
C TYR A 105 6.37 -20.61 0.04
N ASP A 106 6.41 -19.36 0.45
CA ASP A 106 5.39 -18.77 1.30
C ASP A 106 4.06 -18.67 0.51
N PRO A 107 2.94 -19.19 1.03
CA PRO A 107 1.64 -19.17 0.36
C PRO A 107 1.12 -17.74 0.12
N ASP A 108 1.52 -16.77 0.95
CA ASP A 108 1.12 -15.36 0.81
C ASP A 108 2.08 -14.52 -0.02
N SER A 109 3.22 -15.08 -0.43
CA SER A 109 4.22 -14.37 -1.22
C SER A 109 3.77 -14.16 -2.67
N VAL A 110 3.98 -12.94 -3.18
CA VAL A 110 3.82 -12.64 -4.62
C VAL A 110 4.90 -13.28 -5.48
N SER A 111 5.98 -13.78 -4.89
CA SER A 111 7.05 -14.51 -5.59
C SER A 111 6.78 -16.02 -5.69
N ASN A 112 5.72 -16.52 -5.05
CA ASN A 112 5.33 -17.93 -5.14
C ASN A 112 4.46 -18.18 -6.38
N PRO A 113 4.99 -18.81 -7.46
CA PRO A 113 4.23 -18.99 -8.71
C PRO A 113 3.07 -19.97 -8.60
N TYR A 114 3.01 -20.76 -7.51
CA TYR A 114 1.93 -21.71 -7.22
C TYR A 114 0.96 -21.17 -6.18
N GLY A 115 1.29 -20.06 -5.54
CA GLY A 115 0.46 -19.42 -4.53
C GLY A 115 -0.66 -18.58 -5.15
N ARG A 116 -1.68 -18.30 -4.34
CA ARG A 116 -2.83 -17.48 -4.73
C ARG A 116 -2.43 -16.08 -5.20
N TYR A 117 -1.40 -15.49 -4.59
CA TYR A 117 -1.00 -14.10 -4.83
C TYR A 117 0.17 -13.97 -5.83
N GLY A 118 0.91 -15.05 -6.08
CA GLY A 118 2.05 -15.05 -7.00
C GLY A 118 1.78 -15.71 -8.35
N SER A 119 0.73 -16.53 -8.45
CA SER A 119 0.41 -17.24 -9.69
C SER A 119 0.03 -16.31 -10.83
N PRO A 120 0.58 -16.50 -12.07
CA PRO A 120 0.21 -15.70 -13.25
C PRO A 120 -1.22 -15.99 -13.76
N TYR A 121 -1.93 -16.92 -13.13
CA TYR A 121 -3.30 -17.30 -13.51
C TYR A 121 -4.34 -16.93 -12.44
N SER A 122 -3.92 -16.53 -11.25
CA SER A 122 -4.84 -16.19 -10.17
C SER A 122 -5.48 -14.81 -10.39
N PRO A 123 -6.79 -14.65 -10.14
CA PRO A 123 -7.47 -13.38 -10.29
C PRO A 123 -7.03 -12.30 -9.27
N THR A 124 -6.44 -12.71 -8.14
CA THR A 124 -5.95 -11.81 -7.08
C THR A 124 -4.44 -11.55 -7.16
N SER A 125 -3.76 -12.10 -8.15
CA SER A 125 -2.32 -11.92 -8.31
C SER A 125 -1.97 -10.67 -9.10
N ILE A 126 -0.98 -9.92 -8.60
CA ILE A 126 -0.36 -8.80 -9.33
C ILE A 126 0.50 -9.27 -10.50
N ASN A 127 0.84 -10.57 -10.56
CA ASN A 127 1.59 -11.18 -11.67
C ASN A 127 0.69 -11.69 -12.79
N ASN A 128 -0.63 -11.65 -12.62
CA ASN A 128 -1.57 -12.03 -13.66
C ASN A 128 -1.91 -10.83 -14.56
N PRO A 129 -1.41 -10.77 -15.82
CA PRO A 129 -1.62 -9.62 -16.71
C PRO A 129 -3.07 -9.48 -17.19
N TYR A 130 -3.92 -10.47 -16.93
CA TYR A 130 -5.34 -10.46 -17.28
C TYR A 130 -6.25 -10.10 -16.10
N SER A 131 -5.71 -10.03 -14.89
CA SER A 131 -6.47 -9.61 -13.71
C SER A 131 -6.51 -8.09 -13.59
N GLN A 132 -7.50 -7.58 -12.84
CA GLN A 132 -7.57 -6.15 -12.55
C GLN A 132 -6.37 -5.66 -11.70
N TYR A 133 -5.74 -6.56 -10.94
CA TYR A 133 -4.62 -6.22 -10.05
C TYR A 133 -3.25 -6.35 -10.72
N GLY A 134 -3.13 -7.08 -11.84
CA GLY A 134 -1.86 -7.31 -12.54
C GLY A 134 -1.79 -6.70 -13.94
N SER A 135 -2.91 -6.28 -14.51
CA SER A 135 -2.96 -5.72 -15.87
C SER A 135 -2.18 -4.40 -16.00
N PRO A 136 -1.36 -4.25 -17.05
CA PRO A 136 -0.66 -2.98 -17.32
C PRO A 136 -1.58 -1.83 -17.75
N TYR A 137 -2.88 -2.09 -17.90
CA TYR A 137 -3.89 -1.10 -18.32
C TYR A 137 -4.88 -0.76 -17.19
N SER A 138 -4.87 -1.50 -16.09
CA SER A 138 -5.79 -1.29 -14.99
C SER A 138 -5.41 -0.07 -14.15
N PRO A 139 -6.38 0.78 -13.74
CA PRO A 139 -6.12 1.96 -12.91
C PRO A 139 -5.70 1.62 -11.47
N ILE A 140 -5.84 0.36 -11.04
CA ILE A 140 -5.50 -0.11 -9.69
C ILE A 140 -4.32 -1.09 -9.67
N SER A 141 -3.68 -1.34 -10.81
CA SER A 141 -2.56 -2.26 -10.92
C SER A 141 -1.22 -1.57 -10.65
N PRO A 142 -0.31 -2.21 -9.90
CA PRO A 142 1.06 -1.72 -9.71
C PRO A 142 1.87 -1.72 -11.02
N ASN A 143 1.50 -2.55 -11.99
CA ASN A 143 2.20 -2.70 -13.28
C ASN A 143 1.82 -1.61 -14.31
N ASN A 144 0.79 -0.81 -14.01
CA ASN A 144 0.40 0.29 -14.87
C ASN A 144 1.09 1.60 -14.40
N PRO A 145 2.02 2.18 -15.20
CA PRO A 145 2.68 3.44 -14.83
C PRO A 145 1.74 4.65 -14.80
N TYR A 146 0.54 4.51 -15.36
CA TYR A 146 -0.52 5.53 -15.35
C TYR A 146 -1.66 5.21 -14.38
N ALA A 147 -1.46 4.22 -13.49
CA ALA A 147 -2.45 3.86 -12.49
C ALA A 147 -2.78 5.07 -11.59
N THR A 148 -4.06 5.35 -11.43
CA THR A 148 -4.55 6.45 -10.58
C THR A 148 -4.63 6.05 -9.10
N LYS A 149 -4.79 4.75 -8.83
CA LYS A 149 -4.97 4.19 -7.49
C LYS A 149 -4.19 2.88 -7.34
N PRO A 150 -2.85 2.89 -7.49
CA PRO A 150 -2.05 1.68 -7.30
C PRO A 150 -2.15 1.19 -5.85
N PRO A 151 -1.84 -0.09 -5.58
CA PRO A 151 -1.84 -0.65 -4.24
C PRO A 151 -0.85 0.06 -3.32
N ILE A 152 -1.12 -0.01 -2.01
CA ILE A 152 -0.19 0.45 -0.98
C ILE A 152 0.56 -0.73 -0.36
N LEU A 153 1.71 -0.42 0.22
CA LEU A 153 2.48 -1.33 1.06
C LEU A 153 2.29 -0.95 2.53
N CYS A 154 2.03 -1.94 3.35
CA CYS A 154 1.88 -1.82 4.79
C CYS A 154 2.79 -2.83 5.49
N ALA A 155 3.67 -2.37 6.38
CA ALA A 155 4.35 -3.25 7.32
C ALA A 155 3.46 -3.51 8.54
N ASP A 156 3.60 -4.69 9.14
CA ASP A 156 3.03 -4.95 10.46
C ASP A 156 3.92 -4.25 11.51
N ASP A 157 3.32 -3.58 12.51
CA ASP A 157 4.05 -3.14 13.70
C ASP A 157 4.39 -4.37 14.55
N GLU A 158 5.66 -4.48 14.97
CA GLU A 158 6.13 -5.50 15.92
C GLU A 158 5.70 -5.19 17.36
#